data_9d2611178a8637bac2d093c990a737fc
#
_entry.id   9d2611178a8637bac2d093c990a737fc
#
_cell.length_a   1.000
_cell.length_b   1.000
_cell.length_c   1.000
_cell.angle_alpha   90.00
_cell.angle_beta   90.00
_cell.angle_gamma   90.00
#
_symmetry.space_group_name_H-M   'P 1'
#
loop_
_entity.id
_entity.type
_entity.pdbx_description
1 polymer ?
#
loop_
_entity_poly.entity_id
_entity_poly.type
_entity_poly.pdbx_seq_one_letter_code
_entity_poly.pdbx_strand_id
1 'polypeptide(L)'
;MEHLAILRKSNIKKGDNLLGEILSGKKTIESRWYVHKSVPWGKVKPGETIYFKESGYPVSARGKISNVLFFENLGPDLIKEIIIKYGHKIAPSFAQEALFEWGRGLVKKRYCIIIFLTDVVPIKPFKINKKGFGMSSAWIVTPKIEELRLSAPARS
;
A
#
# COMPACT_ATOMS: atom_id res chain seq x y z
N MET A 1 2.10 4.92 -15.63
CA MET A 1 2.22 5.66 -14.36
C MET A 1 3.00 4.84 -13.35
N GLU A 2 3.67 5.52 -12.46
CA GLU A 2 4.31 4.91 -11.30
C GLU A 2 3.55 5.29 -10.04
N HIS A 3 3.65 4.44 -9.03
CA HIS A 3 2.89 4.59 -7.78
C HIS A 3 3.84 4.63 -6.59
N LEU A 4 3.47 5.40 -5.58
CA LEU A 4 4.10 5.36 -4.27
C LEU A 4 3.04 5.02 -3.22
N ALA A 5 3.16 3.86 -2.61
CA ALA A 5 2.36 3.46 -1.48
C ALA A 5 3.08 3.89 -0.18
N ILE A 6 2.43 4.70 0.61
CA ILE A 6 2.95 5.13 1.90
C ILE A 6 2.30 4.26 2.97
N LEU A 7 3.12 3.47 3.66
CA LEU A 7 2.69 2.56 4.70
C LEU A 7 2.77 3.25 6.05
N ARG A 8 1.86 2.91 6.97
CA ARG A 8 2.02 3.36 8.34
C ARG A 8 3.31 2.77 8.92
N LYS A 9 3.90 3.48 9.86
CA LYS A 9 5.10 3.01 10.54
C LYS A 9 4.85 1.65 11.20
N SER A 10 5.76 0.71 10.96
CA SER A 10 5.70 -0.61 11.59
C SER A 10 5.82 -0.49 13.11
N ASN A 11 5.02 -1.28 13.83
CA ASN A 11 5.09 -1.38 15.26
C ASN A 11 5.57 -2.79 15.64
N ILE A 12 6.87 -2.95 15.77
CA ILE A 12 7.52 -4.24 16.04
C ILE A 12 7.01 -4.85 17.35
N LYS A 13 6.71 -4.03 18.36
CA LYS A 13 6.17 -4.52 19.64
C LYS A 13 4.81 -5.20 19.47
N LYS A 14 4.03 -4.83 18.45
CA LYS A 14 2.76 -5.45 18.11
C LYS A 14 2.87 -6.53 17.03
N GLY A 15 4.10 -6.91 16.65
CA GLY A 15 4.34 -7.91 15.61
C GLY A 15 4.04 -7.41 14.20
N ASP A 16 4.05 -6.10 14.01
CA ASP A 16 3.63 -5.44 12.78
C ASP A 16 4.84 -4.88 12.02
N ASN A 17 5.16 -5.49 10.89
CA ASN A 17 6.28 -5.08 10.03
C ASN A 17 5.85 -5.21 8.56
N LEU A 18 4.95 -4.33 8.12
CA LEU A 18 4.37 -4.38 6.78
C LEU A 18 5.43 -4.32 5.68
N LEU A 19 6.36 -3.37 5.75
CA LEU A 19 7.40 -3.23 4.75
C LEU A 19 8.33 -4.43 4.72
N GLY A 20 8.75 -4.94 5.88
CA GLY A 20 9.55 -6.15 5.97
C GLY A 20 8.84 -7.39 5.42
N GLU A 21 7.55 -7.51 5.64
CA GLU A 21 6.73 -8.60 5.10
C GLU A 21 6.57 -8.50 3.57
N ILE A 22 6.45 -7.29 3.03
CA ILE A 22 6.45 -7.06 1.59
C ILE A 22 7.80 -7.49 0.99
N LEU A 23 8.91 -7.04 1.58
CA LEU A 23 10.26 -7.35 1.12
C LEU A 23 10.61 -8.83 1.21
N SER A 24 10.11 -9.54 2.23
CA SER A 24 10.34 -10.97 2.39
C SER A 24 9.44 -11.84 1.51
N GLY A 25 8.45 -11.24 0.84
CA GLY A 25 7.48 -11.97 0.03
C GLY A 25 6.33 -12.62 0.83
N LYS A 26 6.25 -12.40 2.12
CA LYS A 26 5.14 -12.91 2.95
C LYS A 26 3.86 -12.14 2.67
N LYS A 27 3.94 -10.81 2.58
CA LYS A 27 2.83 -9.95 2.20
C LYS A 27 2.89 -9.71 0.69
N THR A 28 1.95 -10.28 -0.04
CA THR A 28 1.89 -10.22 -1.51
C THR A 28 0.73 -9.37 -2.03
N ILE A 29 -0.10 -8.85 -1.14
CA ILE A 29 -1.23 -8.00 -1.48
C ILE A 29 -1.19 -6.73 -0.63
N GLU A 30 -1.29 -5.58 -1.30
CA GLU A 30 -1.60 -4.30 -0.67
C GLU A 30 -3.07 -4.03 -0.86
N SER A 31 -3.78 -3.65 0.20
CA SER A 31 -5.20 -3.31 0.13
C SER A 31 -5.43 -1.86 0.53
N ARG A 32 -6.38 -1.21 -0.14
CA ARG A 32 -6.82 0.14 0.19
C ARG A 32 -8.35 0.14 0.30
N TRP A 33 -8.83 0.75 1.37
CA TRP A 33 -10.25 0.75 1.74
C TRP A 33 -10.71 2.20 1.93
N TYR A 34 -11.75 2.60 1.19
CA TYR A 34 -12.17 3.99 1.15
C TYR A 34 -13.69 4.13 1.30
N VAL A 35 -14.11 5.27 1.85
CA VAL A 35 -15.52 5.70 1.86
C VAL A 35 -15.90 6.25 0.48
N HIS A 36 -14.98 6.97 -0.15
CA HIS A 36 -15.14 7.57 -1.49
C HIS A 36 -14.09 7.03 -2.44
N LYS A 37 -14.32 7.16 -3.75
CA LYS A 37 -13.34 6.78 -4.78
C LYS A 37 -12.13 7.69 -4.70
N SER A 38 -11.11 7.26 -3.96
CA SER A 38 -9.87 8.00 -3.74
C SER A 38 -8.72 7.36 -4.50
N VAL A 39 -7.66 8.14 -4.79
CA VAL A 39 -6.44 7.63 -5.43
C VAL A 39 -5.93 6.40 -4.65
N PRO A 40 -5.62 5.27 -5.30
CA PRO A 40 -5.42 5.07 -6.75
C PRO A 40 -6.62 4.52 -7.52
N TRP A 41 -7.85 4.67 -7.02
CA TRP A 41 -9.04 4.13 -7.69
C TRP A 41 -9.07 4.54 -9.18
N GLY A 42 -9.18 3.53 -10.06
CA GLY A 42 -9.23 3.74 -11.50
C GLY A 42 -7.91 4.18 -12.15
N LYS A 43 -6.83 4.32 -11.37
CA LYS A 43 -5.54 4.85 -11.85
C LYS A 43 -4.39 3.85 -11.73
N VAL A 44 -4.65 2.66 -11.26
CA VAL A 44 -3.64 1.60 -11.07
C VAL A 44 -3.95 0.44 -12.02
N LYS A 45 -2.91 -0.06 -12.69
CA LYS A 45 -3.04 -1.11 -13.71
C LYS A 45 -1.93 -2.15 -13.55
N PRO A 46 -2.19 -3.42 -13.94
CA PRO A 46 -1.15 -4.43 -14.03
C PRO A 46 0.03 -3.97 -14.91
N GLY A 47 1.22 -4.34 -14.51
CA GLY A 47 2.46 -3.97 -15.21
C GLY A 47 3.10 -2.68 -14.75
N GLU A 48 2.39 -1.87 -13.99
CA GLU A 48 2.93 -0.62 -13.44
C GLU A 48 3.91 -0.86 -12.29
N THR A 49 4.80 0.09 -12.08
CA THR A 49 5.78 0.06 -11.00
C THR A 49 5.19 0.69 -9.74
N ILE A 50 5.46 0.06 -8.60
CA ILE A 50 5.06 0.55 -7.30
C ILE A 50 6.28 0.69 -6.39
N TYR A 51 6.38 1.83 -5.72
CA TYR A 51 7.39 2.12 -4.71
C TYR A 51 6.74 2.11 -3.34
N PHE A 52 7.54 1.83 -2.32
CA PHE A 52 7.06 1.80 -0.94
C PHE A 52 7.93 2.64 -0.03
N LYS A 53 7.28 3.33 0.89
CA LYS A 53 7.94 3.97 2.03
C LYS A 53 7.06 3.84 3.27
N GLU A 54 7.69 3.83 4.43
CA GLU A 54 6.96 4.05 5.67
C GLU A 54 6.77 5.54 5.88
N SER A 55 5.66 5.92 6.52
CA SER A 55 5.40 7.32 6.87
C SER A 55 6.55 7.89 7.71
N GLY A 56 7.09 9.03 7.28
CA GLY A 56 8.22 9.67 7.93
C GLY A 56 9.61 9.14 7.53
N TYR A 57 9.69 8.14 6.65
CA TYR A 57 10.95 7.54 6.20
C TYR A 57 11.12 7.67 4.68
N PRO A 58 12.35 7.52 4.16
CA PRO A 58 12.58 7.55 2.71
C PRO A 58 11.91 6.40 1.97
N VAL A 59 11.73 6.57 0.66
CA VAL A 59 11.35 5.47 -0.25
C VAL A 59 12.47 4.44 -0.22
N SER A 60 12.14 3.17 0.02
CA SER A 60 13.15 2.13 0.26
C SER A 60 12.89 0.80 -0.43
N ALA A 61 11.78 0.66 -1.14
CA ALA A 61 11.47 -0.56 -1.87
C ALA A 61 10.75 -0.26 -3.18
N ARG A 62 10.85 -1.19 -4.13
CA ARG A 62 10.21 -1.11 -5.44
C ARG A 62 9.70 -2.49 -5.84
N GLY A 63 8.56 -2.53 -6.49
CA GLY A 63 7.99 -3.77 -7.03
C GLY A 63 7.19 -3.52 -8.28
N LYS A 64 6.53 -4.57 -8.74
CA LYS A 64 5.61 -4.54 -9.87
C LYS A 64 4.21 -4.92 -9.42
N ILE A 65 3.22 -4.35 -10.08
CA ILE A 65 1.82 -4.70 -9.89
C ILE A 65 1.48 -5.78 -10.91
N SER A 66 1.13 -6.98 -10.42
CA SER A 66 0.79 -8.11 -11.30
C SER A 66 -0.70 -8.17 -11.62
N ASN A 67 -1.56 -7.71 -10.73
CA ASN A 67 -3.00 -7.67 -10.93
C ASN A 67 -3.63 -6.66 -9.99
N VAL A 68 -4.85 -6.21 -10.33
CA VAL A 68 -5.63 -5.27 -9.51
C VAL A 68 -7.09 -5.69 -9.54
N LEU A 69 -7.75 -5.71 -8.40
CA LEU A 69 -9.18 -5.92 -8.28
C LEU A 69 -9.83 -4.71 -7.63
N PHE A 70 -10.94 -4.26 -8.19
CA PHE A 70 -11.73 -3.14 -7.66
C PHE A 70 -13.07 -3.67 -7.17
N PHE A 71 -13.41 -3.37 -5.92
CA PHE A 71 -14.70 -3.74 -5.33
C PHE A 71 -15.47 -2.48 -4.99
N GLU A 72 -16.73 -2.41 -5.42
CA GLU A 72 -17.66 -1.31 -5.12
C GLU A 72 -18.81 -1.81 -4.23
N ASN A 73 -19.54 -0.88 -3.67
CA ASN A 73 -20.73 -1.17 -2.88
C ASN A 73 -20.47 -2.18 -1.76
N LEU A 74 -19.35 -2.00 -1.05
CA LEU A 74 -19.00 -2.86 0.07
C LEU A 74 -20.08 -2.88 1.14
N GLY A 75 -20.36 -4.08 1.62
CA GLY A 75 -21.17 -4.33 2.79
C GLY A 75 -20.47 -5.37 3.66
N PRO A 76 -21.02 -5.70 4.84
CA PRO A 76 -20.38 -6.64 5.77
C PRO A 76 -20.05 -7.99 5.15
N ASP A 77 -20.94 -8.55 4.32
CA ASP A 77 -20.73 -9.86 3.70
C ASP A 77 -19.59 -9.84 2.69
N LEU A 78 -19.55 -8.84 1.81
CA LEU A 78 -18.50 -8.72 0.82
C LEU A 78 -17.14 -8.45 1.48
N ILE A 79 -17.10 -7.61 2.50
CA ILE A 79 -15.87 -7.35 3.28
C ILE A 79 -15.35 -8.66 3.87
N LYS A 80 -16.25 -9.48 4.46
CA LYS A 80 -15.87 -10.77 5.01
C LYS A 80 -15.33 -11.72 3.95
N GLU A 81 -15.97 -11.79 2.78
CA GLU A 81 -15.49 -12.60 1.66
C GLU A 81 -14.08 -12.20 1.20
N ILE A 82 -13.83 -10.90 1.08
CA ILE A 82 -12.52 -10.37 0.70
C ILE A 82 -11.46 -10.78 1.74
N ILE A 83 -11.78 -10.63 3.02
CA ILE A 83 -10.86 -10.99 4.12
C ILE A 83 -10.59 -12.49 4.15
N ILE A 84 -11.60 -13.34 3.95
CA ILE A 84 -11.42 -14.79 3.89
C ILE A 84 -10.48 -15.16 2.75
N LYS A 85 -10.66 -14.56 1.58
CA LYS A 85 -9.91 -14.91 0.38
C LYS A 85 -8.50 -14.33 0.37
N TYR A 86 -8.33 -13.09 0.82
CA TYR A 86 -7.07 -12.35 0.66
C TYR A 86 -6.40 -11.93 1.96
N GLY A 87 -7.07 -12.03 3.09
CA GLY A 87 -6.60 -11.47 4.36
C GLY A 87 -5.22 -11.94 4.79
N HIS A 88 -4.92 -13.23 4.64
CA HIS A 88 -3.62 -13.78 5.01
C HIS A 88 -2.46 -13.32 4.10
N LYS A 89 -2.77 -12.84 2.89
CA LYS A 89 -1.79 -12.24 1.97
C LYS A 89 -1.65 -10.73 2.19
N ILE A 90 -2.68 -10.11 2.75
CA ILE A 90 -2.67 -8.68 3.12
C ILE A 90 -1.91 -8.48 4.43
N ALA A 91 -2.17 -9.32 5.43
CA ALA A 91 -1.59 -9.21 6.77
C ALA A 91 -1.21 -10.61 7.28
N PRO A 92 -0.10 -11.18 6.80
CA PRO A 92 0.27 -12.57 7.06
C PRO A 92 0.59 -12.85 8.54
N SER A 93 0.93 -11.83 9.33
CA SER A 93 1.21 -11.97 10.75
C SER A 93 -0.05 -12.05 11.63
N PHE A 94 -1.23 -11.74 11.07
CA PHE A 94 -2.46 -11.76 11.84
C PHE A 94 -3.16 -13.12 11.76
N ALA A 95 -3.62 -13.62 12.93
CA ALA A 95 -4.51 -14.76 12.99
C ALA A 95 -5.86 -14.44 12.34
N GLN A 96 -6.59 -15.46 11.91
CA GLN A 96 -7.89 -15.30 11.25
C GLN A 96 -8.88 -14.44 12.07
N GLU A 97 -8.90 -14.63 13.39
CA GLU A 97 -9.78 -13.86 14.28
C GLU A 97 -9.42 -12.37 14.29
N ALA A 98 -8.12 -12.05 14.29
CA ALA A 98 -7.66 -10.66 14.21
C ALA A 98 -8.01 -10.02 12.88
N LEU A 99 -7.96 -10.77 11.79
CA LEU A 99 -8.39 -10.29 10.47
C LEU A 99 -9.88 -10.00 10.44
N PHE A 100 -10.71 -10.84 11.04
CA PHE A 100 -12.15 -10.59 11.12
C PHE A 100 -12.47 -9.38 11.99
N GLU A 101 -11.75 -9.20 13.08
CA GLU A 101 -11.90 -8.01 13.94
C GLU A 101 -11.54 -6.73 13.20
N TRP A 102 -10.44 -6.76 12.44
CA TRP A 102 -10.08 -5.65 11.57
C TRP A 102 -11.17 -5.36 10.53
N GLY A 103 -11.73 -6.41 9.93
CA GLY A 103 -12.82 -6.29 8.95
C GLY A 103 -14.07 -5.64 9.50
N ARG A 104 -14.41 -5.88 10.77
CA ARG A 104 -15.54 -5.22 11.42
C ARG A 104 -15.35 -3.71 11.48
N GLY A 105 -14.10 -3.24 11.60
CA GLY A 105 -13.78 -1.82 11.57
C GLY A 105 -13.92 -1.17 10.20
N LEU A 106 -14.11 -1.95 9.14
CA LEU A 106 -14.22 -1.47 7.76
C LEU A 106 -15.67 -1.28 7.29
N VAL A 107 -16.66 -1.46 8.16
CA VAL A 107 -18.10 -1.48 7.76
C VAL A 107 -18.59 -0.19 7.10
N LYS A 108 -17.95 0.94 7.36
CA LYS A 108 -18.28 2.23 6.73
C LYS A 108 -17.62 2.43 5.37
N LYS A 109 -16.67 1.58 5.01
CA LYS A 109 -15.99 1.66 3.71
C LYS A 109 -16.94 1.16 2.61
N ARG A 110 -16.79 1.74 1.42
CA ARG A 110 -17.63 1.41 0.25
C ARG A 110 -16.81 0.91 -0.92
N TYR A 111 -15.50 1.15 -0.92
CA TYR A 111 -14.60 0.81 -2.02
C TYR A 111 -13.37 0.11 -1.48
N CYS A 112 -12.96 -0.95 -2.17
CA CYS A 112 -11.73 -1.67 -1.86
C CYS A 112 -10.91 -1.90 -3.12
N ILE A 113 -9.61 -1.67 -3.03
CA ILE A 113 -8.67 -1.99 -4.09
C ILE A 113 -7.74 -3.08 -3.55
N ILE A 114 -7.66 -4.19 -4.27
CA ILE A 114 -6.73 -5.28 -3.99
C ILE A 114 -5.64 -5.24 -5.05
N ILE A 115 -4.40 -5.03 -4.62
CA ILE A 115 -3.25 -4.84 -5.48
C ILE A 115 -2.27 -5.99 -5.25
N PHE A 116 -2.07 -6.82 -6.29
CA PHE A 116 -1.16 -7.95 -6.24
C PHE A 116 0.25 -7.49 -6.57
N LEU A 117 1.21 -7.85 -5.72
CA LEU A 117 2.60 -7.42 -5.80
C LEU A 117 3.49 -8.56 -6.28
N THR A 118 4.49 -8.22 -7.08
CA THR A 118 5.53 -9.14 -7.51
C THR A 118 6.86 -8.40 -7.65
N ASP A 119 7.97 -9.14 -7.67
CA ASP A 119 9.31 -8.61 -7.91
C ASP A 119 9.68 -7.46 -6.97
N VAL A 120 9.30 -7.55 -5.71
CA VAL A 120 9.62 -6.52 -4.73
C VAL A 120 11.07 -6.69 -4.26
N VAL A 121 11.83 -5.60 -4.38
CA VAL A 121 13.24 -5.54 -4.00
C VAL A 121 13.54 -4.30 -3.19
N PRO A 122 14.51 -4.35 -2.28
CA PRO A 122 15.00 -3.14 -1.64
C PRO A 122 15.76 -2.28 -2.66
N ILE A 123 15.69 -0.97 -2.49
CA ILE A 123 16.43 -0.02 -3.31
C ILE A 123 17.21 0.94 -2.42
N LYS A 124 18.19 1.63 -3.00
CA LYS A 124 18.89 2.70 -2.29
C LYS A 124 17.86 3.75 -1.86
N PRO A 125 17.72 4.05 -0.56
CA PRO A 125 16.70 4.97 -0.08
C PRO A 125 16.86 6.38 -0.65
N PHE A 126 15.74 7.02 -0.93
CA PHE A 126 15.71 8.43 -1.32
C PHE A 126 14.48 9.13 -0.75
N LYS A 127 14.65 10.41 -0.44
CA LYS A 127 13.57 11.27 0.04
C LYS A 127 12.79 11.88 -1.12
N ILE A 128 11.51 12.12 -0.90
CA ILE A 128 10.63 12.75 -1.90
C ILE A 128 10.08 14.07 -1.38
N ASN A 129 9.66 14.91 -2.34
CA ASN A 129 8.88 16.11 -2.07
C ASN A 129 7.40 15.80 -2.31
N LYS A 130 6.59 15.89 -1.25
CA LYS A 130 5.13 15.67 -1.32
C LYS A 130 4.34 16.93 -1.67
N LYS A 131 5.02 18.04 -1.97
CA LYS A 131 4.36 19.31 -2.30
C LYS A 131 3.37 19.12 -3.45
N GLY A 132 2.13 19.54 -3.26
CA GLY A 132 1.06 19.37 -4.25
C GLY A 132 0.24 18.09 -4.11
N PHE A 133 0.67 17.13 -3.25
CA PHE A 133 -0.06 15.86 -3.05
C PHE A 133 -0.80 15.77 -1.72
N GLY A 134 -0.59 16.75 -0.83
CA GLY A 134 -1.16 16.75 0.52
C GLY A 134 -0.31 15.97 1.52
N MET A 135 -0.19 16.51 2.73
CA MET A 135 0.64 15.93 3.80
C MET A 135 0.12 14.58 4.28
N SER A 136 -1.18 14.37 4.24
CA SER A 136 -1.84 13.14 4.69
C SER A 136 -2.07 12.12 3.58
N SER A 137 -1.63 12.40 2.35
CA SER A 137 -1.78 11.46 1.24
C SER A 137 -0.99 10.19 1.50
N ALA A 138 -1.68 9.05 1.44
CA ALA A 138 -1.09 7.72 1.63
C ALA A 138 -0.78 7.01 0.30
N TRP A 139 -1.10 7.64 -0.82
CA TRP A 139 -0.82 7.11 -2.14
C TRP A 139 -0.57 8.26 -3.12
N ILE A 140 0.50 8.13 -3.91
CA ILE A 140 0.84 9.11 -4.95
C ILE A 140 0.90 8.36 -6.29
N VAL A 141 0.27 8.96 -7.32
CA VAL A 141 0.38 8.51 -8.72
C VAL A 141 1.15 9.57 -9.48
N THR A 142 2.18 9.16 -10.20
CA THR A 142 3.05 10.09 -10.94
C THR A 142 3.57 9.41 -12.22
N PRO A 143 3.89 10.17 -13.29
CA PRO A 143 4.55 9.57 -14.45
C PRO A 143 5.86 8.88 -14.10
N LYS A 144 6.69 9.51 -13.25
CA LYS A 144 7.96 8.95 -12.77
C LYS A 144 8.23 9.39 -11.34
N ILE A 145 8.49 8.45 -10.46
CA ILE A 145 8.81 8.74 -9.06
C ILE A 145 10.08 9.57 -8.92
N GLU A 146 11.01 9.43 -9.85
CA GLU A 146 12.26 10.19 -9.87
C GLU A 146 12.03 11.70 -9.89
N GLU A 147 10.94 12.16 -10.51
CA GLU A 147 10.56 13.58 -10.54
C GLU A 147 10.22 14.14 -9.15
N LEU A 148 9.90 13.26 -8.20
CA LEU A 148 9.57 13.64 -6.83
C LEU A 148 10.77 13.59 -5.90
N ARG A 149 11.90 13.05 -6.35
CA ARG A 149 13.11 12.92 -5.54
C ARG A 149 13.62 14.28 -5.09
N LEU A 150 13.86 14.42 -3.79
CA LEU A 150 14.58 15.57 -3.27
C LEU A 150 16.06 15.46 -3.65
N SER A 151 16.61 16.58 -4.19
CA SER A 151 18.02 16.65 -4.48
C SER A 151 18.85 16.51 -3.19
N ALA A 152 19.97 15.78 -3.26
CA ALA A 152 20.91 15.77 -2.15
C ALA A 152 21.39 17.21 -1.87
N PRO A 153 21.57 17.59 -0.58
CA PRO A 153 22.16 18.89 -0.27
C PRO A 153 23.51 19.06 -0.99
N ALA A 154 23.72 20.24 -1.57
CA ALA A 154 24.99 20.55 -2.17
C ALA A 154 26.09 20.39 -1.09
N ARG A 155 27.18 19.69 -1.44
CA ARG A 155 28.34 19.60 -0.54
C ARG A 155 29.02 20.97 -0.50
N SER A 156 29.07 21.54 0.68
CA SER A 156 29.83 22.76 0.92
C SER A 156 31.31 22.47 0.91
#